data_be4d46d98762ddefc94800ba0257efb4
#
_entry.id   be4d46d98762ddefc94800ba0257efb4
#
_cell.length_a   1.000
_cell.length_b   1.000
_cell.length_c   1.000
_cell.angle_alpha   90.00
_cell.angle_beta   90.00
_cell.angle_gamma   90.00
#
_symmetry.space_group_name_H-M   'P 1'
#
loop_
_entity.id
_entity.type
_entity.pdbx_description
1 polymer ?
#
loop_
_entity_poly.entity_id
_entity_poly.type
_entity_poly.pdbx_seq_one_letter_code
_entity_poly.pdbx_strand_id
1 'polypeptide(L)'
;MNKSTMKIALLGVSHWHLPLYLPGLPDGSVVGISDDNEEIASRFAAPYACQYFTDYRQMLRTVKPDFVFAFAPHNQMHEVASYLINEKIPFTIEKPAGLNQEEVADLYNKSEQKNVFCAIPFVWRYSDTVNDLKQRYLKGQINHMSYRFVAGPPSRYLATSRWMLSQKTAGGGCMTNLGVHFIDMALYLTGCTKAKTLASVYHYAYEYDIETYASSLLQLDSGASLTLESGYAFPMTDGIKRENRWTIVTDKGYYTLAENDLEIRVFDDMPQHIGLNTDSDPYYEIFARTTLNDYENGIRPRASLKEMLETRIILDDINALSAALRKNK
;
A
#
# COMPACT_ATOMS: atom_id res chain seq x y z
N MET A 1 4.62 21.01 -30.19
CA MET A 1 5.27 21.62 -29.00
C MET A 1 5.82 20.48 -28.16
N ASN A 2 7.14 20.42 -27.96
CA ASN A 2 7.68 19.42 -27.00
C ASN A 2 7.11 19.76 -25.61
N LYS A 3 6.27 18.88 -25.05
CA LYS A 3 5.80 18.99 -23.69
C LYS A 3 7.07 18.93 -22.80
N SER A 4 7.30 19.93 -21.97
CA SER A 4 8.40 19.90 -20.99
C SER A 4 8.26 18.64 -20.15
N THR A 5 9.35 17.89 -19.98
CA THR A 5 9.33 16.70 -19.10
C THR A 5 8.96 17.13 -17.68
N MET A 6 7.98 16.44 -17.06
CA MET A 6 7.55 16.68 -15.69
C MET A 6 8.74 16.58 -14.74
N LYS A 7 8.90 17.57 -13.86
CA LYS A 7 9.94 17.59 -12.83
C LYS A 7 9.49 16.78 -11.63
N ILE A 8 10.19 15.72 -11.30
CA ILE A 8 9.88 14.82 -10.19
C ILE A 8 10.93 14.96 -9.10
N ALA A 9 10.50 15.08 -7.85
CA ALA A 9 11.38 14.94 -6.69
C ALA A 9 11.09 13.64 -5.94
N LEU A 10 12.16 13.01 -5.42
CA LEU A 10 12.10 11.80 -4.61
C LEU A 10 12.47 12.15 -3.17
N LEU A 11 11.57 11.86 -2.23
CA LEU A 11 11.73 12.15 -0.81
C LEU A 11 11.81 10.85 -0.01
N GLY A 12 12.84 10.70 0.85
CA GLY A 12 13.02 9.52 1.70
C GLY A 12 13.52 8.30 0.92
N VAL A 13 14.60 8.48 0.16
CA VAL A 13 15.09 7.46 -0.80
C VAL A 13 15.72 6.24 -0.15
N SER A 14 15.91 6.22 1.16
CA SER A 14 16.29 5.02 1.94
C SER A 14 15.16 4.02 2.09
N HIS A 15 13.93 4.37 1.69
CA HIS A 15 12.79 3.46 1.80
C HIS A 15 12.93 2.28 0.84
N TRP A 16 12.71 1.06 1.36
CA TRP A 16 12.92 -0.20 0.64
C TRP A 16 12.02 -0.42 -0.59
N HIS A 17 10.88 0.27 -0.68
CA HIS A 17 10.01 0.22 -1.85
C HIS A 17 10.49 1.09 -3.01
N LEU A 18 11.30 2.15 -2.77
CA LEU A 18 11.68 3.10 -3.82
C LEU A 18 12.18 2.42 -5.12
N PRO A 19 13.07 1.41 -5.07
CA PRO A 19 13.55 0.78 -6.30
C PRO A 19 12.45 0.18 -7.19
N LEU A 20 11.29 -0.16 -6.60
CA LEU A 20 10.15 -0.72 -7.33
C LEU A 20 9.39 0.32 -8.16
N TYR A 21 9.50 1.61 -7.80
CA TYR A 21 8.84 2.72 -8.51
C TYR A 21 9.69 3.27 -9.65
N LEU A 22 11.02 3.22 -9.51
CA LEU A 22 11.95 3.89 -10.43
C LEU A 22 11.75 3.52 -11.91
N PRO A 23 11.49 2.24 -12.27
CA PRO A 23 11.26 1.88 -13.67
C PRO A 23 10.01 2.53 -14.29
N GLY A 24 9.07 2.98 -13.47
CA GLY A 24 7.85 3.68 -13.91
C GLY A 24 8.01 5.19 -14.09
N LEU A 25 9.18 5.77 -13.77
CA LEU A 25 9.44 7.20 -13.92
C LEU A 25 9.98 7.52 -15.32
N PRO A 26 9.58 8.65 -15.93
CA PRO A 26 10.11 9.07 -17.24
C PRO A 26 11.62 9.41 -17.15
N ASP A 27 12.37 9.07 -18.18
CA ASP A 27 13.79 9.40 -18.26
C ASP A 27 14.02 10.92 -18.15
N GLY A 28 15.03 11.30 -17.36
CA GLY A 28 15.39 12.71 -17.16
C GLY A 28 14.37 13.53 -16.34
N SER A 29 13.35 12.89 -15.75
CA SER A 29 12.33 13.59 -14.95
C SER A 29 12.78 13.92 -13.52
N VAL A 30 13.70 13.16 -12.93
CA VAL A 30 14.13 13.33 -11.54
C VAL A 30 15.06 14.54 -11.42
N VAL A 31 14.61 15.57 -10.69
CA VAL A 31 15.32 16.86 -10.55
C VAL A 31 15.86 17.10 -9.15
N GLY A 32 15.47 16.32 -8.15
CA GLY A 32 15.94 16.45 -6.78
C GLY A 32 15.65 15.23 -5.94
N ILE A 33 16.53 14.93 -5.03
CA ILE A 33 16.48 13.77 -4.13
C ILE A 33 16.75 14.22 -2.71
N SER A 34 15.98 13.70 -1.74
CA SER A 34 16.26 13.93 -0.32
C SER A 34 16.18 12.66 0.51
N ASP A 35 17.06 12.61 1.50
CA ASP A 35 17.06 11.62 2.58
C ASP A 35 17.78 12.20 3.78
N ASP A 36 17.39 11.86 5.01
CA ASP A 36 18.07 12.32 6.24
C ASP A 36 19.54 11.86 6.30
N ASN A 37 19.85 10.77 5.59
CA ASN A 37 21.22 10.26 5.44
C ASN A 37 21.83 10.81 4.15
N GLU A 38 22.83 11.70 4.30
CA GLU A 38 23.52 12.38 3.20
C GLU A 38 24.20 11.39 2.22
N GLU A 39 24.82 10.32 2.71
CA GLU A 39 25.47 9.30 1.88
C GLU A 39 24.46 8.60 0.98
N ILE A 40 23.29 8.26 1.54
CA ILE A 40 22.20 7.64 0.80
C ILE A 40 21.66 8.61 -0.24
N ALA A 41 21.35 9.85 0.14
CA ALA A 41 20.84 10.88 -0.78
C ALA A 41 21.79 11.11 -1.95
N SER A 42 23.07 11.29 -1.68
CA SER A 42 24.12 11.49 -2.69
C SER A 42 24.25 10.30 -3.63
N ARG A 43 24.28 9.08 -3.10
CA ARG A 43 24.38 7.85 -3.90
C ARG A 43 23.18 7.68 -4.84
N PHE A 44 21.96 7.96 -4.36
CA PHE A 44 20.76 7.87 -5.20
C PHE A 44 20.66 9.00 -6.23
N ALA A 45 21.22 10.18 -5.98
CA ALA A 45 21.22 11.30 -6.92
C ALA A 45 22.19 11.12 -8.09
N ALA A 46 23.29 10.39 -7.90
CA ALA A 46 24.36 10.24 -8.88
C ALA A 46 23.88 9.73 -10.25
N PRO A 47 23.04 8.68 -10.37
CA PRO A 47 22.54 8.21 -11.68
C PRO A 47 21.66 9.22 -12.43
N TYR A 48 21.04 10.15 -11.70
CA TYR A 48 20.14 11.18 -12.29
C TYR A 48 20.84 12.49 -12.56
N ALA A 49 22.11 12.64 -12.15
CA ALA A 49 22.87 13.90 -12.22
C ALA A 49 22.09 15.11 -11.63
N CYS A 50 21.28 14.86 -10.59
CA CYS A 50 20.46 15.86 -9.92
C CYS A 50 21.05 16.27 -8.56
N GLN A 51 20.50 17.34 -7.96
CA GLN A 51 20.86 17.78 -6.63
C GLN A 51 20.32 16.85 -5.55
N TYR A 52 21.07 16.68 -4.47
CA TYR A 52 20.61 15.96 -3.26
C TYR A 52 20.55 16.89 -2.05
N PHE A 53 19.71 16.53 -1.10
CA PHE A 53 19.45 17.33 0.10
C PHE A 53 19.22 16.41 1.30
N THR A 54 19.61 16.88 2.49
CA THR A 54 19.26 16.25 3.76
C THR A 54 17.95 16.81 4.37
N ASP A 55 17.49 17.98 3.90
CA ASP A 55 16.22 18.59 4.25
C ASP A 55 15.30 18.63 3.01
N TYR A 56 14.22 17.83 3.03
CA TYR A 56 13.27 17.78 1.93
C TYR A 56 12.57 19.12 1.68
N ARG A 57 12.37 19.95 2.71
CA ARG A 57 11.75 21.27 2.56
C ARG A 57 12.69 22.22 1.79
N GLN A 58 13.98 22.14 2.06
CA GLN A 58 14.99 22.88 1.28
C GLN A 58 15.00 22.39 -0.17
N MET A 59 14.97 21.06 -0.40
CA MET A 59 14.87 20.49 -1.74
C MET A 59 13.67 21.05 -2.50
N LEU A 60 12.47 20.96 -1.94
CA LEU A 60 11.24 21.37 -2.60
C LEU A 60 11.24 22.87 -2.97
N ARG A 61 11.76 23.73 -2.09
CA ARG A 61 11.92 25.18 -2.37
C ARG A 61 12.91 25.45 -3.49
N THR A 62 13.97 24.63 -3.60
CA THR A 62 15.07 24.82 -4.55
C THR A 62 14.68 24.32 -5.94
N VAL A 63 14.26 23.05 -6.05
CA VAL A 63 14.03 22.41 -7.36
C VAL A 63 12.63 22.67 -7.92
N LYS A 64 11.66 23.03 -7.07
CA LYS A 64 10.25 23.34 -7.43
C LYS A 64 9.69 22.25 -8.36
N PRO A 65 9.51 21.01 -7.87
CA PRO A 65 9.04 19.91 -8.66
C PRO A 65 7.55 20.09 -9.04
N ASP A 66 7.15 19.46 -10.14
CA ASP A 66 5.75 19.36 -10.54
C ASP A 66 5.03 18.23 -9.81
N PHE A 67 5.80 17.21 -9.35
CA PHE A 67 5.28 16.03 -8.63
C PHE A 67 6.32 15.46 -7.65
N VAL A 68 5.84 14.89 -6.54
CA VAL A 68 6.71 14.29 -5.51
C VAL A 68 6.32 12.82 -5.26
N PHE A 69 7.30 11.93 -5.27
CA PHE A 69 7.18 10.61 -4.68
C PHE A 69 7.75 10.67 -3.27
N ALA A 70 6.86 10.58 -2.27
CA ALA A 70 7.21 10.70 -0.87
C ALA A 70 7.24 9.34 -0.19
N PHE A 71 8.39 9.06 0.41
CA PHE A 71 8.61 7.89 1.26
C PHE A 71 9.04 8.39 2.64
N ALA A 72 8.50 7.80 3.70
CA ALA A 72 8.87 8.16 5.05
C ALA A 72 8.58 6.99 6.01
N PRO A 73 9.23 6.93 7.17
CA PRO A 73 8.72 6.13 8.28
C PRO A 73 7.27 6.50 8.60
N HIS A 74 6.45 5.52 8.99
CA HIS A 74 5.00 5.74 9.15
C HIS A 74 4.67 6.88 10.12
N ASN A 75 5.46 7.04 11.19
CA ASN A 75 5.31 8.12 12.16
C ASN A 75 5.68 9.53 11.65
N GLN A 76 6.29 9.63 10.47
CA GLN A 76 6.64 10.91 9.84
C GLN A 76 5.72 11.23 8.64
N MET A 77 4.93 10.26 8.16
CA MET A 77 4.12 10.41 6.96
C MET A 77 3.10 11.56 7.08
N HIS A 78 2.46 11.71 8.24
CA HIS A 78 1.50 12.79 8.47
C HIS A 78 2.16 14.18 8.33
N GLU A 79 3.36 14.37 8.88
CA GLU A 79 4.10 15.64 8.78
C GLU A 79 4.49 15.95 7.33
N VAL A 80 5.08 14.96 6.65
CA VAL A 80 5.51 15.09 5.24
C VAL A 80 4.32 15.40 4.33
N ALA A 81 3.24 14.61 4.41
CA ALA A 81 2.05 14.82 3.59
C ALA A 81 1.36 16.16 3.90
N SER A 82 1.26 16.55 5.18
CA SER A 82 0.72 17.85 5.57
C SER A 82 1.51 19.01 4.96
N TYR A 83 2.84 18.90 4.92
CA TYR A 83 3.68 19.92 4.29
C TYR A 83 3.40 20.00 2.78
N LEU A 84 3.40 18.86 2.06
CA LEU A 84 3.12 18.81 0.62
C LEU A 84 1.73 19.37 0.29
N ILE A 85 0.71 19.03 1.07
CA ILE A 85 -0.65 19.55 0.91
C ILE A 85 -0.66 21.06 1.16
N ASN A 86 0.05 21.56 2.17
CA ASN A 86 0.10 22.98 2.48
C ASN A 86 0.74 23.80 1.36
N GLU A 87 1.79 23.28 0.76
CA GLU A 87 2.48 23.89 -0.39
C GLU A 87 1.76 23.63 -1.73
N LYS A 88 0.64 22.90 -1.71
CA LYS A 88 -0.14 22.50 -2.90
C LYS A 88 0.69 21.73 -3.93
N ILE A 89 1.63 20.91 -3.48
CA ILE A 89 2.47 20.07 -4.33
C ILE A 89 1.77 18.71 -4.52
N PRO A 90 1.50 18.28 -5.76
CA PRO A 90 0.95 16.95 -6.03
C PRO A 90 1.95 15.85 -5.68
N PHE A 91 1.46 14.74 -5.11
CA PHE A 91 2.35 13.71 -4.62
C PHE A 91 1.73 12.32 -4.55
N THR A 92 2.60 11.31 -4.41
CA THR A 92 2.25 10.03 -3.82
C THR A 92 2.89 9.93 -2.44
N ILE A 93 2.24 9.23 -1.53
CA ILE A 93 2.84 8.83 -0.25
C ILE A 93 2.57 7.35 0.01
N GLU A 94 3.56 6.66 0.60
CA GLU A 94 3.41 5.25 0.97
C GLU A 94 2.27 5.04 1.96
N LYS A 95 1.68 3.84 1.90
CA LYS A 95 0.71 3.40 2.89
C LYS A 95 1.44 3.04 4.20
N PRO A 96 0.84 3.23 5.35
CA PRO A 96 -0.56 3.57 5.63
C PRO A 96 -0.83 5.08 5.76
N ALA A 97 0.03 5.95 5.26
CA ALA A 97 -0.05 7.41 5.24
C ALA A 97 -0.10 8.11 6.62
N GLY A 98 -0.12 7.35 7.70
CA GLY A 98 -0.14 7.83 9.08
C GLY A 98 -0.24 6.68 10.07
N LEU A 99 -0.12 6.96 11.38
CA LEU A 99 -0.15 5.94 12.44
C LEU A 99 -1.57 5.54 12.88
N ASN A 100 -2.57 6.36 12.61
CA ASN A 100 -3.96 6.17 13.05
C ASN A 100 -4.94 6.87 12.10
N GLN A 101 -6.23 6.61 12.30
CA GLN A 101 -7.30 7.18 11.48
C GLN A 101 -7.42 8.70 11.60
N GLU A 102 -7.08 9.28 12.75
CA GLU A 102 -7.14 10.73 12.99
C GLU A 102 -6.13 11.48 12.10
N GLU A 103 -4.89 10.95 12.00
CA GLU A 103 -3.85 11.50 11.13
C GLU A 103 -4.27 11.41 9.64
N VAL A 104 -4.79 10.26 9.22
CA VAL A 104 -5.21 10.08 7.82
C VAL A 104 -6.45 10.91 7.50
N ALA A 105 -7.40 11.06 8.44
CA ALA A 105 -8.57 11.92 8.28
C ALA A 105 -8.18 13.40 8.14
N ASP A 106 -7.21 13.88 8.94
CA ASP A 106 -6.69 15.23 8.83
C ASP A 106 -6.06 15.48 7.44
N LEU A 107 -5.24 14.54 6.96
CA LEU A 107 -4.65 14.62 5.61
C LEU A 107 -5.72 14.63 4.51
N TYR A 108 -6.71 13.73 4.59
CA TYR A 108 -7.80 13.68 3.64
C TYR A 108 -8.56 15.01 3.59
N ASN A 109 -8.99 15.53 4.74
CA ASN A 109 -9.73 16.78 4.82
C ASN A 109 -8.92 17.97 4.26
N LYS A 110 -7.63 18.07 4.59
CA LYS A 110 -6.73 19.11 4.07
C LYS A 110 -6.55 18.99 2.54
N SER A 111 -6.38 17.77 2.02
CA SER A 111 -6.19 17.55 0.58
C SER A 111 -7.44 17.95 -0.22
N GLU A 112 -8.63 17.60 0.26
CA GLU A 112 -9.89 18.00 -0.38
C GLU A 112 -10.09 19.52 -0.33
N GLN A 113 -9.87 20.16 0.83
CA GLN A 113 -9.99 21.61 0.97
C GLN A 113 -9.06 22.39 0.04
N LYS A 114 -7.84 21.89 -0.17
CA LYS A 114 -6.83 22.54 -1.02
C LYS A 114 -6.81 22.03 -2.45
N ASN A 115 -7.62 21.02 -2.77
CA ASN A 115 -7.69 20.34 -4.07
C ASN A 115 -6.30 19.86 -4.51
N VAL A 116 -5.58 19.13 -3.63
CA VAL A 116 -4.25 18.59 -3.91
C VAL A 116 -4.35 17.13 -4.32
N PHE A 117 -3.75 16.80 -5.47
CA PHE A 117 -3.66 15.41 -5.92
C PHE A 117 -2.75 14.61 -5.00
N CYS A 118 -3.29 13.53 -4.44
CA CYS A 118 -2.53 12.57 -3.63
C CYS A 118 -2.91 11.14 -4.00
N ALA A 119 -1.95 10.32 -4.39
CA ALA A 119 -2.17 8.91 -4.71
C ALA A 119 -1.53 8.00 -3.66
N ILE A 120 -2.22 6.90 -3.33
CA ILE A 120 -1.79 5.87 -2.39
C ILE A 120 -1.50 4.57 -3.15
N PRO A 121 -0.36 3.88 -2.88
CA PRO A 121 0.05 2.69 -3.61
C PRO A 121 -0.71 1.42 -3.15
N PHE A 122 -2.02 1.42 -3.30
CA PHE A 122 -2.80 0.19 -3.25
C PHE A 122 -2.64 -0.56 -4.56
N VAL A 123 -1.49 -1.19 -4.70
CA VAL A 123 -0.95 -1.66 -5.99
C VAL A 123 -1.80 -2.72 -6.68
N TRP A 124 -2.61 -3.48 -5.95
CA TRP A 124 -3.54 -4.44 -6.54
C TRP A 124 -4.61 -3.78 -7.43
N ARG A 125 -4.97 -2.52 -7.19
CA ARG A 125 -5.87 -1.73 -8.06
C ARG A 125 -5.24 -1.43 -9.44
N TYR A 126 -3.93 -1.66 -9.59
CA TYR A 126 -3.16 -1.43 -10.82
C TYR A 126 -2.86 -2.74 -11.57
N SER A 127 -3.31 -3.88 -11.07
CA SER A 127 -3.28 -5.16 -11.76
C SER A 127 -4.43 -5.26 -12.76
N ASP A 128 -4.12 -5.50 -14.03
CA ASP A 128 -5.13 -5.70 -15.08
C ASP A 128 -5.99 -6.93 -14.75
N THR A 129 -5.39 -8.02 -14.25
CA THR A 129 -6.12 -9.22 -13.84
C THR A 129 -7.10 -8.97 -12.70
N VAL A 130 -6.74 -8.15 -11.69
CA VAL A 130 -7.67 -7.78 -10.60
C VAL A 130 -8.81 -6.90 -11.12
N ASN A 131 -8.51 -5.99 -12.07
CA ASN A 131 -9.53 -5.16 -12.71
C ASN A 131 -10.47 -6.01 -13.58
N ASP A 132 -9.94 -6.96 -14.34
CA ASP A 132 -10.74 -7.90 -15.12
C ASP A 132 -11.56 -8.83 -14.21
N LEU A 133 -10.99 -9.32 -13.10
CA LEU A 133 -11.73 -10.07 -12.11
C LEU A 133 -12.96 -9.28 -11.65
N LYS A 134 -12.78 -8.03 -11.25
CA LYS A 134 -13.88 -7.16 -10.80
C LYS A 134 -14.93 -6.91 -11.89
N GLN A 135 -14.49 -6.61 -13.11
CA GLN A 135 -15.38 -6.12 -14.17
C GLN A 135 -16.04 -7.24 -14.97
N ARG A 136 -15.35 -8.36 -15.16
CA ARG A 136 -15.75 -9.40 -16.13
C ARG A 136 -16.08 -10.74 -15.48
N TYR A 137 -15.30 -11.16 -14.50
CA TYR A 137 -15.34 -12.53 -13.99
C TYR A 137 -16.16 -12.69 -12.72
N LEU A 138 -16.16 -11.71 -11.80
CA LEU A 138 -17.01 -11.78 -10.61
C LEU A 138 -18.50 -11.75 -11.01
N LYS A 139 -19.19 -12.85 -10.75
CA LYS A 139 -20.63 -13.02 -10.97
C LYS A 139 -21.35 -13.12 -9.63
N GLY A 140 -22.49 -12.46 -9.54
CA GLY A 140 -23.31 -12.49 -8.33
C GLY A 140 -22.79 -11.61 -7.20
N GLN A 141 -23.36 -11.80 -6.02
CA GLN A 141 -23.02 -11.06 -4.82
C GLN A 141 -21.89 -11.78 -4.06
N ILE A 142 -20.86 -11.05 -3.65
CA ILE A 142 -19.81 -11.61 -2.81
C ILE A 142 -20.35 -11.87 -1.41
N ASN A 143 -20.21 -13.12 -0.93
CA ASN A 143 -20.63 -13.57 0.39
C ASN A 143 -19.45 -13.76 1.35
N HIS A 144 -18.29 -14.15 0.80
CA HIS A 144 -17.08 -14.39 1.58
C HIS A 144 -15.84 -14.09 0.78
N MET A 145 -14.83 -13.54 1.47
CA MET A 145 -13.45 -13.43 0.98
C MET A 145 -12.48 -13.92 2.02
N SER A 146 -11.42 -14.57 1.59
CA SER A 146 -10.29 -14.96 2.42
C SER A 146 -9.00 -14.60 1.72
N TYR A 147 -8.12 -13.90 2.42
CA TYR A 147 -6.78 -13.55 1.96
C TYR A 147 -5.74 -14.03 2.96
N ARG A 148 -4.74 -14.76 2.47
CA ARG A 148 -3.56 -15.13 3.22
C ARG A 148 -2.33 -14.58 2.51
N PHE A 149 -1.60 -13.71 3.21
CA PHE A 149 -0.34 -13.16 2.71
C PHE A 149 0.74 -13.25 3.78
N VAL A 150 1.65 -14.19 3.62
CA VAL A 150 2.75 -14.44 4.56
C VAL A 150 4.07 -14.19 3.84
N ALA A 151 4.77 -13.16 4.26
CA ALA A 151 6.06 -12.78 3.71
C ALA A 151 7.23 -13.29 4.59
N GLY A 152 8.45 -13.09 4.12
CA GLY A 152 9.65 -13.48 4.83
C GLY A 152 9.84 -12.81 6.20
N PRO A 153 10.77 -13.32 7.02
CA PRO A 153 10.92 -12.90 8.41
C PRO A 153 11.22 -11.40 8.55
N PRO A 154 10.89 -10.79 9.71
CA PRO A 154 11.07 -9.35 9.92
C PRO A 154 12.53 -8.91 9.89
N SER A 155 13.49 -9.82 10.08
CA SER A 155 14.93 -9.54 9.95
C SER A 155 15.35 -8.92 8.61
N ARG A 156 14.55 -9.10 7.56
CA ARG A 156 14.77 -8.46 6.24
C ARG A 156 14.77 -6.93 6.31
N TYR A 157 14.17 -6.33 7.34
CA TYR A 157 14.13 -4.88 7.53
C TYR A 157 15.34 -4.31 8.29
N LEU A 158 16.19 -5.18 8.88
CA LEU A 158 17.30 -4.73 9.71
C LEU A 158 18.31 -3.82 8.99
N ALA A 159 18.54 -4.09 7.71
CA ALA A 159 19.57 -3.38 6.95
C ALA A 159 19.10 -2.02 6.39
N THR A 160 17.81 -1.89 6.02
CA THR A 160 17.34 -0.73 5.24
C THR A 160 16.17 0.01 5.88
N SER A 161 15.37 -0.66 6.71
CA SER A 161 14.11 -0.08 7.21
C SER A 161 13.83 -0.53 8.64
N ARG A 162 14.84 -0.42 9.51
CA ARG A 162 14.78 -0.86 10.92
C ARG A 162 13.60 -0.24 11.69
N TRP A 163 13.13 0.93 11.27
CA TRP A 163 11.95 1.58 11.82
C TRP A 163 10.66 0.74 11.70
N MET A 164 10.61 -0.20 10.73
CA MET A 164 9.51 -1.16 10.56
C MET A 164 9.39 -2.17 11.72
N LEU A 165 10.41 -2.30 12.53
CA LEU A 165 10.49 -3.28 13.62
C LEU A 165 10.06 -2.71 14.98
N SER A 166 9.53 -1.48 15.02
CA SER A 166 9.07 -0.85 16.24
C SER A 166 7.64 -0.32 16.10
N GLN A 167 6.78 -0.65 17.07
CA GLN A 167 5.40 -0.16 17.16
C GLN A 167 5.33 1.37 17.13
N LYS A 168 6.30 2.05 17.78
CA LYS A 168 6.35 3.51 17.86
C LYS A 168 6.51 4.17 16.49
N THR A 169 7.28 3.57 15.59
CA THR A 169 7.62 4.16 14.28
C THR A 169 6.80 3.59 13.14
N ALA A 170 6.46 2.30 13.22
CA ALA A 170 5.68 1.61 12.18
C ALA A 170 4.15 1.58 12.45
N GLY A 171 3.73 1.79 13.71
CA GLY A 171 2.31 1.72 14.10
C GLY A 171 1.72 0.31 14.12
N GLY A 172 2.53 -0.72 13.83
CA GLY A 172 2.15 -2.13 13.80
C GLY A 172 3.12 -2.94 12.94
N GLY A 173 2.87 -4.23 12.84
CA GLY A 173 3.70 -5.18 12.11
C GLY A 173 3.05 -5.65 10.80
N CYS A 174 2.85 -6.96 10.69
CA CYS A 174 2.40 -7.58 9.44
C CYS A 174 0.98 -7.17 9.02
N MET A 175 0.05 -6.95 9.93
CA MET A 175 -1.31 -6.50 9.58
C MET A 175 -1.27 -5.07 9.04
N THR A 176 -0.53 -4.17 9.70
CA THR A 176 -0.37 -2.77 9.26
C THR A 176 0.36 -2.67 7.92
N ASN A 177 1.38 -3.51 7.68
CA ASN A 177 2.17 -3.43 6.45
C ASN A 177 1.58 -4.23 5.28
N LEU A 178 1.11 -5.45 5.54
CA LEU A 178 0.65 -6.40 4.50
C LEU A 178 -0.88 -6.47 4.46
N GLY A 179 -1.53 -6.63 5.60
CA GLY A 179 -2.98 -6.76 5.70
C GLY A 179 -3.74 -5.57 5.14
N VAL A 180 -3.19 -4.36 5.26
CA VAL A 180 -3.76 -3.12 4.73
C VAL A 180 -4.10 -3.21 3.23
N HIS A 181 -3.28 -3.89 2.43
CA HIS A 181 -3.53 -4.07 0.99
C HIS A 181 -4.76 -4.94 0.71
N PHE A 182 -5.04 -5.92 1.58
CA PHE A 182 -6.16 -6.84 1.40
C PHE A 182 -7.46 -6.32 2.01
N ILE A 183 -7.37 -5.44 3.00
CA ILE A 183 -8.53 -4.63 3.42
C ILE A 183 -8.97 -3.75 2.25
N ASP A 184 -8.05 -2.99 1.67
CA ASP A 184 -8.33 -2.16 0.48
C ASP A 184 -8.90 -2.97 -0.68
N MET A 185 -8.30 -4.12 -0.99
CA MET A 185 -8.76 -4.98 -2.09
C MET A 185 -10.17 -5.51 -1.84
N ALA A 186 -10.51 -5.88 -0.60
CA ALA A 186 -11.87 -6.31 -0.27
C ALA A 186 -12.89 -5.17 -0.47
N LEU A 187 -12.58 -3.97 -0.01
CA LEU A 187 -13.41 -2.79 -0.26
C LEU A 187 -13.52 -2.48 -1.76
N TYR A 188 -12.41 -2.55 -2.48
CA TYR A 188 -12.37 -2.31 -3.93
C TYR A 188 -13.24 -3.30 -4.72
N LEU A 189 -13.16 -4.60 -4.43
CA LEU A 189 -13.91 -5.62 -5.17
C LEU A 189 -15.40 -5.59 -4.85
N THR A 190 -15.77 -5.30 -3.60
CA THR A 190 -17.18 -5.28 -3.15
C THR A 190 -17.88 -3.94 -3.36
N GLY A 191 -17.11 -2.84 -3.46
CA GLY A 191 -17.66 -1.48 -3.39
C GLY A 191 -18.07 -1.04 -1.98
N CYS A 192 -17.77 -1.84 -0.95
CA CYS A 192 -17.98 -1.49 0.45
C CYS A 192 -17.02 -0.39 0.90
N THR A 193 -17.39 0.34 1.95
CA THR A 193 -16.56 1.40 2.56
C THR A 193 -16.35 1.19 4.06
N LYS A 194 -17.03 0.20 4.64
CA LYS A 194 -16.98 -0.11 6.07
C LYS A 194 -16.91 -1.61 6.33
N ALA A 195 -16.29 -1.95 7.44
CA ALA A 195 -16.33 -3.29 8.00
C ALA A 195 -16.34 -3.21 9.53
N LYS A 196 -16.88 -4.25 10.17
CA LYS A 196 -16.83 -4.48 11.62
C LYS A 196 -15.90 -5.65 11.88
N THR A 197 -14.92 -5.49 12.74
CA THR A 197 -14.07 -6.58 13.20
C THR A 197 -14.84 -7.45 14.20
N LEU A 198 -14.95 -8.74 13.91
CA LEU A 198 -15.63 -9.72 14.76
C LEU A 198 -14.64 -10.45 15.67
N ALA A 199 -13.44 -10.73 15.16
CA ALA A 199 -12.35 -11.36 15.91
C ALA A 199 -11.00 -10.94 15.32
N SER A 200 -9.98 -10.78 16.17
CA SER A 200 -8.60 -10.53 15.73
C SER A 200 -7.62 -11.08 16.76
N VAL A 201 -6.64 -11.85 16.30
CA VAL A 201 -5.58 -12.43 17.15
C VAL A 201 -4.22 -12.11 16.53
N TYR A 202 -3.33 -11.54 17.35
CA TYR A 202 -1.97 -11.20 17.01
C TYR A 202 -0.97 -12.07 17.75
N HIS A 203 0.07 -12.51 17.04
CA HIS A 203 1.20 -13.27 17.56
C HIS A 203 2.50 -12.47 17.43
N TYR A 204 3.36 -12.59 18.43
CA TYR A 204 4.63 -11.89 18.56
C TYR A 204 5.72 -12.96 18.76
N ALA A 205 6.35 -13.36 17.65
CA ALA A 205 7.27 -14.51 17.67
C ALA A 205 8.76 -14.12 17.80
N TYR A 206 9.11 -12.85 17.69
CA TYR A 206 10.49 -12.36 17.77
C TYR A 206 10.62 -11.28 18.85
N GLU A 207 11.85 -10.87 19.15
CA GLU A 207 12.15 -9.81 20.13
C GLU A 207 11.83 -8.39 19.62
N TYR A 208 10.76 -8.25 18.82
CA TYR A 208 10.26 -6.97 18.34
C TYR A 208 8.91 -6.66 18.99
N ASP A 209 8.58 -5.37 19.12
CA ASP A 209 7.32 -4.92 19.72
C ASP A 209 6.14 -4.86 18.71
N ILE A 210 6.32 -5.44 17.52
CA ILE A 210 5.31 -5.54 16.45
C ILE A 210 4.76 -6.97 16.33
N GLU A 211 3.53 -7.09 15.84
CA GLU A 211 2.97 -8.40 15.52
C GLU A 211 3.64 -9.01 14.29
N THR A 212 3.94 -10.31 14.36
CA THR A 212 4.63 -11.06 13.32
C THR A 212 3.73 -12.05 12.60
N TYR A 213 2.56 -12.34 13.17
CA TYR A 213 1.46 -13.05 12.52
C TYR A 213 0.13 -12.53 13.06
N ALA A 214 -0.84 -12.35 12.18
CA ALA A 214 -2.15 -11.82 12.50
C ALA A 214 -3.24 -12.57 11.74
N SER A 215 -4.34 -12.90 12.44
CA SER A 215 -5.55 -13.48 11.86
C SER A 215 -6.76 -12.67 12.31
N SER A 216 -7.59 -12.27 11.37
CA SER A 216 -8.77 -11.44 11.66
C SER A 216 -9.98 -11.89 10.86
N LEU A 217 -11.17 -11.81 11.47
CA LEU A 217 -12.46 -12.03 10.84
C LEU A 217 -13.27 -10.73 10.92
N LEU A 218 -13.77 -10.28 9.78
CA LEU A 218 -14.54 -9.06 9.64
C LEU A 218 -15.87 -9.33 8.94
N GLN A 219 -16.84 -8.44 9.13
CA GLN A 219 -18.07 -8.36 8.36
C GLN A 219 -18.14 -7.00 7.67
N LEU A 220 -18.24 -7.01 6.35
CA LEU A 220 -18.41 -5.81 5.53
C LEU A 220 -19.85 -5.27 5.63
N ASP A 221 -20.04 -4.01 5.28
CA ASP A 221 -21.39 -3.38 5.28
C ASP A 221 -22.37 -4.01 4.27
N SER A 222 -21.89 -4.77 3.28
CA SER A 222 -22.74 -5.64 2.43
C SER A 222 -23.24 -6.90 3.14
N GLY A 223 -22.73 -7.22 4.33
CA GLY A 223 -22.96 -8.50 5.01
C GLY A 223 -21.94 -9.58 4.69
N ALA A 224 -21.09 -9.40 3.68
CA ALA A 224 -20.05 -10.36 3.34
C ALA A 224 -19.03 -10.52 4.48
N SER A 225 -18.51 -11.73 4.66
CA SER A 225 -17.42 -11.99 5.61
C SER A 225 -16.06 -11.86 4.93
N LEU A 226 -15.05 -11.36 5.68
CA LEU A 226 -13.67 -11.25 5.24
C LEU A 226 -12.76 -11.89 6.26
N THR A 227 -11.99 -12.89 5.86
CA THR A 227 -10.90 -13.47 6.67
C THR A 227 -9.56 -12.98 6.16
N LEU A 228 -8.75 -12.44 7.07
CA LEU A 228 -7.40 -11.95 6.76
C LEU A 228 -6.37 -12.71 7.58
N GLU A 229 -5.34 -13.20 6.92
CA GLU A 229 -4.13 -13.71 7.54
C GLU A 229 -2.92 -12.99 6.95
N SER A 230 -2.12 -12.38 7.81
CA SER A 230 -0.88 -11.71 7.42
C SER A 230 0.26 -12.13 8.32
N GLY A 231 1.45 -12.34 7.76
CA GLY A 231 2.58 -12.82 8.56
C GLY A 231 3.95 -12.47 8.02
N TYR A 232 4.92 -12.50 8.92
CA TYR A 232 6.37 -12.43 8.68
C TYR A 232 7.03 -13.76 9.04
N ALA A 233 6.45 -14.87 8.58
CA ALA A 233 6.84 -16.22 8.99
C ALA A 233 7.23 -17.13 7.82
N PHE A 234 7.21 -16.63 6.57
CA PHE A 234 7.50 -17.45 5.40
C PHE A 234 9.00 -17.71 5.28
N PRO A 235 9.46 -18.97 5.27
CA PRO A 235 10.85 -19.29 5.04
C PRO A 235 11.19 -18.99 3.56
N MET A 236 12.06 -18.00 3.33
CA MET A 236 12.50 -17.64 1.98
C MET A 236 13.52 -18.64 1.46
N THR A 237 13.05 -19.81 1.08
CA THR A 237 13.85 -20.89 0.45
C THR A 237 13.47 -20.99 -1.03
N ASP A 238 14.34 -21.54 -1.85
CA ASP A 238 14.09 -21.86 -3.26
C ASP A 238 13.64 -20.68 -4.15
N GLY A 239 14.01 -19.46 -3.76
CA GLY A 239 13.64 -18.25 -4.49
C GLY A 239 12.20 -17.76 -4.26
N ILE A 240 11.38 -18.51 -3.53
CA ILE A 240 10.02 -18.10 -3.16
C ILE A 240 10.11 -17.17 -1.97
N LYS A 241 9.57 -15.94 -2.12
CA LYS A 241 9.67 -14.88 -1.11
C LYS A 241 8.48 -14.82 -0.16
N ARG A 242 7.33 -15.37 -0.57
CA ARG A 242 6.05 -15.20 0.14
C ARG A 242 5.00 -16.21 -0.30
N GLU A 243 4.01 -16.46 0.56
CA GLU A 243 2.75 -17.10 0.20
C GLU A 243 1.70 -16.02 -0.04
N ASN A 244 0.92 -16.13 -1.12
CA ASN A 244 -0.21 -15.28 -1.41
C ASN A 244 -1.35 -16.14 -1.96
N ARG A 245 -2.43 -16.27 -1.18
CA ARG A 245 -3.61 -17.08 -1.52
C ARG A 245 -4.88 -16.30 -1.30
N TRP A 246 -5.81 -16.42 -2.23
CA TRP A 246 -7.13 -15.81 -2.14
C TRP A 246 -8.22 -16.83 -2.36
N THR A 247 -9.34 -16.59 -1.69
CA THR A 247 -10.61 -17.26 -1.99
C THR A 247 -11.70 -16.20 -1.98
N ILE A 248 -12.52 -16.16 -3.04
CA ILE A 248 -13.71 -15.31 -3.13
C ILE A 248 -14.89 -16.21 -3.43
N VAL A 249 -15.95 -16.09 -2.65
CA VAL A 249 -17.18 -16.87 -2.79
C VAL A 249 -18.33 -15.91 -3.06
N THR A 250 -19.07 -16.18 -4.12
CA THR A 250 -20.31 -15.45 -4.44
C THR A 250 -21.51 -16.43 -4.44
N ASP A 251 -22.70 -15.91 -4.57
CA ASP A 251 -23.90 -16.74 -4.77
C ASP A 251 -23.92 -17.47 -6.13
N LYS A 252 -22.97 -17.15 -7.03
CA LYS A 252 -22.88 -17.74 -8.38
C LYS A 252 -21.53 -18.36 -8.72
N GLY A 253 -20.49 -18.22 -7.88
CA GLY A 253 -19.17 -18.71 -8.24
C GLY A 253 -18.20 -18.82 -7.07
N TYR A 254 -17.10 -19.49 -7.36
CA TYR A 254 -16.01 -19.75 -6.45
C TYR A 254 -14.68 -19.44 -7.17
N TYR A 255 -13.87 -18.56 -6.60
CA TYR A 255 -12.64 -18.04 -7.19
C TYR A 255 -11.49 -18.30 -6.25
N THR A 256 -10.42 -18.93 -6.73
CA THR A 256 -9.23 -19.20 -5.92
C THR A 256 -7.97 -18.78 -6.64
N LEU A 257 -7.11 -18.06 -5.93
CA LEU A 257 -5.76 -17.76 -6.38
C LEU A 257 -4.74 -18.58 -5.58
N ALA A 258 -3.92 -19.34 -6.30
CA ALA A 258 -2.75 -20.03 -5.78
C ALA A 258 -1.69 -20.13 -6.89
N GLU A 259 -0.41 -19.97 -6.52
CA GLU A 259 0.73 -20.21 -7.43
C GLU A 259 0.65 -19.47 -8.79
N ASN A 260 0.20 -18.21 -8.78
CA ASN A 260 -0.01 -17.37 -9.97
C ASN A 260 -1.15 -17.82 -10.89
N ASP A 261 -2.01 -18.71 -10.46
CA ASP A 261 -3.19 -19.15 -11.16
C ASP A 261 -4.47 -18.75 -10.44
N LEU A 262 -5.31 -17.97 -11.10
CA LEU A 262 -6.66 -17.64 -10.65
C LEU A 262 -7.65 -18.59 -11.30
N GLU A 263 -8.09 -19.60 -10.56
CA GLU A 263 -9.15 -20.49 -10.96
C GLU A 263 -10.53 -19.86 -10.72
N ILE A 264 -11.37 -19.87 -11.74
CA ILE A 264 -12.73 -19.33 -11.73
C ILE A 264 -13.71 -20.45 -11.99
N ARG A 265 -14.59 -20.72 -11.03
CA ARG A 265 -15.70 -21.69 -11.11
C ARG A 265 -17.02 -20.97 -10.95
N VAL A 266 -17.78 -20.84 -12.01
CA VAL A 266 -19.14 -20.27 -12.01
C VAL A 266 -20.12 -21.44 -12.23
N PHE A 267 -21.28 -21.40 -11.57
CA PHE A 267 -22.32 -22.42 -11.74
C PHE A 267 -22.73 -22.52 -13.22
N ASP A 268 -22.89 -23.74 -13.67
CA ASP A 268 -23.30 -24.08 -15.03
C ASP A 268 -22.29 -23.72 -16.14
N ASP A 269 -21.01 -23.42 -15.77
CA ASP A 269 -19.96 -23.10 -16.71
C ASP A 269 -18.71 -23.97 -16.46
N MET A 270 -17.85 -24.08 -17.46
CA MET A 270 -16.57 -24.78 -17.31
C MET A 270 -15.57 -23.91 -16.52
N PRO A 271 -14.73 -24.54 -15.67
CA PRO A 271 -13.68 -23.81 -14.96
C PRO A 271 -12.76 -23.05 -15.92
N GLN A 272 -12.43 -21.83 -15.57
CA GLN A 272 -11.47 -20.98 -16.29
C GLN A 272 -10.24 -20.74 -15.42
N HIS A 273 -9.08 -20.60 -16.07
CA HIS A 273 -7.81 -20.31 -15.42
C HIS A 273 -7.20 -19.06 -16.02
N ILE A 274 -6.79 -18.11 -15.16
CA ILE A 274 -6.21 -16.84 -15.59
C ILE A 274 -4.93 -16.61 -14.79
N GLY A 275 -3.84 -16.30 -15.49
CA GLY A 275 -2.58 -15.93 -14.83
C GLY A 275 -2.73 -14.62 -14.05
N LEU A 276 -2.39 -14.66 -12.76
CA LEU A 276 -2.27 -13.47 -11.91
C LEU A 276 -0.97 -13.58 -11.12
N ASN A 277 -0.04 -12.68 -11.39
CA ASN A 277 1.21 -12.64 -10.63
C ASN A 277 0.93 -12.40 -9.15
N THR A 278 1.28 -13.37 -8.30
CA THR A 278 1.15 -13.29 -6.84
C THR A 278 2.21 -12.39 -6.20
N ASP A 279 3.28 -12.05 -6.94
CA ASP A 279 4.23 -11.03 -6.54
C ASP A 279 3.68 -9.63 -6.88
N SER A 280 3.46 -8.80 -5.87
CA SER A 280 2.96 -7.44 -6.04
C SER A 280 4.03 -6.43 -6.47
N ASP A 281 5.32 -6.79 -6.41
CA ASP A 281 6.43 -5.86 -6.66
C ASP A 281 6.35 -5.21 -8.06
N PRO A 282 6.04 -5.91 -9.16
CA PRO A 282 5.91 -5.30 -10.48
C PRO A 282 4.80 -4.25 -10.61
N TYR A 283 3.78 -4.30 -9.75
CA TYR A 283 2.67 -3.33 -9.81
C TYR A 283 3.04 -1.94 -9.29
N TYR A 284 4.16 -1.78 -8.57
CA TYR A 284 4.66 -0.46 -8.16
C TYR A 284 5.16 0.37 -9.36
N GLU A 285 5.81 -0.25 -10.33
CA GLU A 285 6.15 0.41 -11.60
C GLU A 285 4.90 0.89 -12.33
N ILE A 286 3.89 0.01 -12.44
CA ILE A 286 2.63 0.34 -13.10
C ILE A 286 1.92 1.46 -12.35
N PHE A 287 1.91 1.41 -11.00
CA PHE A 287 1.38 2.47 -10.15
C PHE A 287 2.07 3.81 -10.45
N ALA A 288 3.40 3.87 -10.45
CA ALA A 288 4.15 5.10 -10.67
C ALA A 288 3.81 5.72 -12.02
N ARG A 289 3.90 4.94 -13.11
CA ARG A 289 3.59 5.39 -14.48
C ARG A 289 2.14 5.84 -14.63
N THR A 290 1.20 5.04 -14.12
CA THR A 290 -0.24 5.35 -14.24
C THR A 290 -0.59 6.60 -13.44
N THR A 291 -0.04 6.76 -12.24
CA THR A 291 -0.31 7.92 -11.37
C THR A 291 0.16 9.23 -12.00
N LEU A 292 1.35 9.24 -12.61
CA LEU A 292 1.84 10.42 -13.33
C LEU A 292 0.95 10.76 -14.53
N ASN A 293 0.54 9.73 -15.30
CA ASN A 293 -0.38 9.92 -16.43
C ASN A 293 -1.76 10.44 -15.96
N ASP A 294 -2.30 9.89 -14.88
CA ASP A 294 -3.58 10.32 -14.32
C ASP A 294 -3.50 11.79 -13.87
N TYR A 295 -2.42 12.17 -13.16
CA TYR A 295 -2.19 13.55 -12.76
C TYR A 295 -2.10 14.51 -13.96
N GLU A 296 -1.30 14.19 -14.99
CA GLU A 296 -1.16 15.01 -16.19
C GLU A 296 -2.47 15.23 -16.97
N ASN A 297 -3.38 14.27 -16.91
CA ASN A 297 -4.67 14.31 -17.59
C ASN A 297 -5.82 14.80 -16.70
N GLY A 298 -5.55 15.23 -15.46
CA GLY A 298 -6.57 15.68 -14.52
C GLY A 298 -7.51 14.56 -14.07
N ILE A 299 -7.08 13.31 -14.14
CA ILE A 299 -7.84 12.13 -13.71
C ILE A 299 -7.55 11.91 -12.23
N ARG A 300 -8.58 11.62 -11.44
CA ARG A 300 -8.41 11.25 -10.02
C ARG A 300 -7.61 9.96 -9.89
N PRO A 301 -6.76 9.82 -8.84
CA PRO A 301 -6.01 8.60 -8.60
C PRO A 301 -6.97 7.43 -8.32
N ARG A 302 -6.57 6.21 -8.71
CA ARG A 302 -7.36 4.98 -8.45
C ARG A 302 -7.50 4.66 -6.96
N ALA A 303 -6.57 5.15 -6.15
CA ALA A 303 -6.66 5.20 -4.70
C ALA A 303 -6.05 6.50 -4.19
N SER A 304 -6.76 7.18 -3.29
CA SER A 304 -6.42 8.47 -2.69
C SER A 304 -6.38 8.37 -1.16
N LEU A 305 -6.24 9.49 -0.49
CA LEU A 305 -6.37 9.56 0.97
C LEU A 305 -7.78 9.17 1.46
N LYS A 306 -8.81 9.23 0.60
CA LYS A 306 -10.15 8.73 0.93
C LYS A 306 -10.14 7.22 1.15
N GLU A 307 -9.66 6.46 0.18
CA GLU A 307 -9.57 5.01 0.25
C GLU A 307 -8.60 4.56 1.36
N MET A 308 -7.53 5.34 1.58
CA MET A 308 -6.63 5.11 2.70
C MET A 308 -7.33 5.29 4.04
N LEU A 309 -8.17 6.32 4.20
CA LEU A 309 -8.93 6.55 5.42
C LEU A 309 -9.94 5.43 5.70
N GLU A 310 -10.71 5.02 4.69
CA GLU A 310 -11.65 3.89 4.79
C GLU A 310 -10.92 2.62 5.27
N THR A 311 -9.78 2.33 4.67
CA THR A 311 -8.93 1.17 5.04
C THR A 311 -8.33 1.34 6.43
N ARG A 312 -7.88 2.55 6.80
CA ARG A 312 -7.25 2.84 8.09
C ARG A 312 -8.22 2.70 9.26
N ILE A 313 -9.44 3.16 9.11
CA ILE A 313 -10.50 2.97 10.13
C ILE A 313 -10.68 1.49 10.47
N ILE A 314 -10.73 0.65 9.46
CA ILE A 314 -10.88 -0.80 9.64
C ILE A 314 -9.63 -1.40 10.29
N LEU A 315 -8.44 -0.99 9.87
CA LEU A 315 -7.18 -1.45 10.45
C LEU A 315 -7.08 -1.07 11.94
N ASP A 316 -7.50 0.14 12.31
CA ASP A 316 -7.49 0.59 13.71
C ASP A 316 -8.48 -0.21 14.58
N ASP A 317 -9.66 -0.56 14.03
CA ASP A 317 -10.63 -1.45 14.70
C ASP A 317 -10.04 -2.87 14.93
N ILE A 318 -9.35 -3.42 13.94
CA ILE A 318 -8.61 -4.69 14.06
C ILE A 318 -7.57 -4.60 15.17
N ASN A 319 -6.74 -3.55 15.17
CA ASN A 319 -5.67 -3.33 16.14
C ASN A 319 -6.23 -3.18 17.57
N ALA A 320 -7.30 -2.41 17.73
CA ALA A 320 -7.95 -2.17 19.03
C ALA A 320 -8.50 -3.47 19.64
N LEU A 321 -9.19 -4.29 18.83
CA LEU A 321 -9.72 -5.57 19.30
C LEU A 321 -8.61 -6.55 19.72
N SER A 322 -7.55 -6.65 18.91
CA SER A 322 -6.41 -7.52 19.24
C SER A 322 -5.68 -7.07 20.50
N ALA A 323 -5.52 -5.75 20.71
CA ALA A 323 -4.91 -5.20 21.92
C ALA A 323 -5.76 -5.46 23.18
N ALA A 324 -7.09 -5.38 23.07
CA ALA A 324 -8.01 -5.69 24.16
C ALA A 324 -7.91 -7.16 24.60
N LEU A 325 -7.84 -8.09 23.64
CA LEU A 325 -7.67 -9.53 23.93
C LEU A 325 -6.32 -9.85 24.57
N ARG A 326 -5.26 -9.10 24.27
CA ARG A 326 -3.93 -9.28 24.88
C ARG A 326 -3.88 -8.84 26.35
N LYS A 327 -4.62 -7.78 26.71
CA LYS A 327 -4.66 -7.27 28.10
C LYS A 327 -5.41 -8.21 29.05
N ASN A 328 -6.24 -9.09 28.54
CA ASN A 328 -7.05 -10.04 29.32
C ASN A 328 -6.36 -11.41 29.50
N LYS A 329 -5.14 -11.58 29.03
CA LYS A 329 -4.24 -12.72 29.27
C LYS A 329 -3.16 -12.38 30.28
#